data_238720b3ce7002ed243dfb74b40956d3
#
_entry.id   238720b3ce7002ed243dfb74b40956d3
#
_cell.length_a   1.000
_cell.length_b   1.000
_cell.length_c   1.000
_cell.angle_alpha   90.00
_cell.angle_beta   90.00
_cell.angle_gamma   90.00
#
_symmetry.space_group_name_H-M   'P 1'
#
loop_
_entity.id
_entity.type
_entity.pdbx_description
1 polymer ?
#
loop_
_entity_poly.entity_id
_entity_poly.type
_entity_poly.pdbx_seq_one_letter_code
_entity_poly.pdbx_strand_id
1 'polypeptide(L)'
;MFETLSQGFSNALEKLTKQGVLREDEISTALREVRMALLEADVTLEITKKFIKSVGEKARGQAVTKSVTPGQQVIKIVHDELIKVLEGPRETSNALKIDNPPATILMVGLQGSGKTTTSAKLALRLQNKEKKNCLLYTSPSPRDRS
;
A
#
# COMPACT_ATOMS: atom_id res chain seq x y z
N MET A 1 -2.45 -1.43 -14.74
CA MET A 1 -3.11 -1.74 -13.44
C MET A 1 -2.80 -0.66 -12.36
N PHE A 2 -1.53 -0.39 -12.00
CA PHE A 2 -1.19 0.66 -11.03
C PHE A 2 -1.51 2.08 -11.52
N GLU A 3 -1.38 2.35 -12.81
CA GLU A 3 -1.74 3.66 -13.40
C GLU A 3 -3.23 3.94 -13.28
N THR A 4 -4.08 2.95 -13.54
CA THR A 4 -5.54 3.08 -13.42
C THR A 4 -5.95 3.36 -11.97
N LEU A 5 -5.36 2.64 -11.00
CA LEU A 5 -5.59 2.86 -9.58
C LEU A 5 -5.13 4.27 -9.16
N SER A 6 -3.92 4.66 -9.54
CA SER A 6 -3.36 5.99 -9.24
C SER A 6 -4.22 7.10 -9.84
N GLN A 7 -4.66 6.95 -11.09
CA GLN A 7 -5.53 7.89 -11.76
C GLN A 7 -6.89 8.00 -11.06
N GLY A 8 -7.50 6.87 -10.71
CA GLY A 8 -8.78 6.82 -10.00
C GLY A 8 -8.72 7.55 -8.65
N PHE A 9 -7.66 7.31 -7.88
CA PHE A 9 -7.44 8.02 -6.61
C PHE A 9 -7.17 9.51 -6.82
N SER A 10 -6.31 9.87 -7.77
CA SER A 10 -6.00 11.28 -8.07
C SER A 10 -7.25 12.05 -8.46
N ASN A 11 -8.05 11.50 -9.36
CA ASN A 11 -9.29 12.13 -9.83
C ASN A 11 -10.31 12.33 -8.69
N ALA A 12 -10.49 11.31 -7.84
CA ALA A 12 -11.40 11.36 -6.71
C ALA A 12 -10.97 12.41 -5.66
N LEU A 13 -9.67 12.46 -5.36
CA LEU A 13 -9.13 13.33 -4.31
C LEU A 13 -8.91 14.77 -4.79
N GLU A 14 -8.60 14.99 -6.07
CA GLU A 14 -8.43 16.33 -6.64
C GLU A 14 -9.71 17.15 -6.54
N LYS A 15 -10.87 16.53 -6.72
CA LYS A 15 -12.18 17.19 -6.55
C LYS A 15 -12.37 17.74 -5.14
N LEU A 16 -11.85 17.04 -4.12
CA LEU A 16 -11.95 17.46 -2.73
C LEU A 16 -10.99 18.61 -2.38
N THR A 17 -9.86 18.74 -3.08
CA THR A 17 -8.88 19.79 -2.77
C THR A 17 -9.24 21.15 -3.32
N LYS A 18 -10.06 21.19 -4.37
CA LYS A 18 -10.47 22.45 -5.04
C LYS A 18 -11.55 23.24 -4.28
N GLN A 19 -12.13 22.66 -3.23
CA GLN A 19 -13.23 23.24 -2.48
C GLN A 19 -12.79 23.71 -1.10
N GLY A 20 -13.17 24.93 -0.72
CA GLY A 20 -12.82 25.52 0.59
C GLY A 20 -13.64 24.95 1.76
N VAL A 21 -14.82 24.39 1.49
CA VAL A 21 -15.69 23.73 2.47
C VAL A 21 -16.12 22.39 1.90
N LEU A 22 -15.87 21.30 2.60
CA LEU A 22 -16.30 19.97 2.18
C LEU A 22 -17.69 19.64 2.73
N ARG A 23 -18.58 19.26 1.83
CA ARG A 23 -19.91 18.75 2.16
C ARG A 23 -19.87 17.22 2.27
N GLU A 24 -20.79 16.66 3.06
CA GLU A 24 -20.84 15.19 3.25
C GLU A 24 -21.15 14.41 1.97
N ASP A 25 -21.92 14.99 1.07
CA ASP A 25 -22.23 14.40 -0.24
C ASP A 25 -21.00 14.32 -1.14
N GLU A 26 -20.13 15.33 -1.08
CA GLU A 26 -18.86 15.36 -1.83
C GLU A 26 -17.87 14.30 -1.33
N ILE A 27 -17.74 14.17 0.00
CA ILE A 27 -16.94 13.10 0.62
C ILE A 27 -17.49 11.73 0.21
N SER A 28 -18.81 11.57 0.25
CA SER A 28 -19.47 10.30 -0.11
C SER A 28 -19.26 9.96 -1.59
N THR A 29 -19.30 10.96 -2.47
CA THR A 29 -19.03 10.78 -3.90
C THR A 29 -17.58 10.40 -4.17
N ALA A 30 -16.62 11.09 -3.56
CA ALA A 30 -15.19 10.76 -3.71
C ALA A 30 -14.87 9.35 -3.16
N LEU A 31 -15.45 8.97 -2.02
CA LEU A 31 -15.28 7.62 -1.46
C LEU A 31 -15.87 6.54 -2.36
N ARG A 32 -16.95 6.83 -3.11
CA ARG A 32 -17.50 5.90 -4.11
C ARG A 32 -16.52 5.71 -5.27
N GLU A 33 -15.90 6.78 -5.77
CA GLU A 33 -14.88 6.69 -6.82
C GLU A 33 -13.64 5.92 -6.35
N VAL A 34 -13.16 6.18 -5.14
CA VAL A 34 -12.06 5.43 -4.50
C VAL A 34 -12.41 3.94 -4.37
N ARG A 35 -13.64 3.63 -3.96
CA ARG A 35 -14.11 2.24 -3.88
C ARG A 35 -14.06 1.54 -5.23
N MET A 36 -14.51 2.20 -6.29
CA MET A 36 -14.48 1.63 -7.64
C MET A 36 -13.03 1.38 -8.08
N ALA A 37 -12.12 2.33 -7.89
CA ALA A 37 -10.71 2.18 -8.23
C ALA A 37 -10.04 1.01 -7.49
N LEU A 38 -10.38 0.79 -6.21
CA LEU A 38 -9.87 -0.36 -5.45
C LEU A 38 -10.38 -1.70 -6.00
N LEU A 39 -11.66 -1.79 -6.35
CA LEU A 39 -12.26 -3.01 -6.92
C LEU A 39 -11.70 -3.31 -8.32
N GLU A 40 -11.51 -2.28 -9.16
CA GLU A 40 -10.87 -2.41 -10.47
C GLU A 40 -9.39 -2.84 -10.38
N ALA A 41 -8.75 -2.56 -9.26
CA ALA A 41 -7.39 -3.02 -8.95
C ALA A 41 -7.35 -4.40 -8.24
N ASP A 42 -8.43 -5.18 -8.32
CA ASP A 42 -8.55 -6.52 -7.73
C ASP A 42 -8.43 -6.58 -6.20
N VAL A 43 -8.66 -5.46 -5.50
CA VAL A 43 -8.74 -5.46 -4.03
C VAL A 43 -10.04 -6.14 -3.61
N THR A 44 -9.96 -7.07 -2.66
CA THR A 44 -11.14 -7.82 -2.22
C THR A 44 -12.23 -6.91 -1.66
N LEU A 45 -13.50 -7.30 -1.88
CA LEU A 45 -14.65 -6.53 -1.43
C LEU A 45 -14.67 -6.28 0.09
N GLU A 46 -14.18 -7.25 0.87
CA GLU A 46 -14.12 -7.14 2.32
C GLU A 46 -13.15 -6.03 2.77
N ILE A 47 -11.93 -6.04 2.23
CA ILE A 47 -10.91 -5.02 2.52
C ILE A 47 -11.39 -3.65 2.05
N THR A 48 -11.94 -3.58 0.84
CA THR A 48 -12.49 -2.34 0.28
C THR A 48 -13.59 -1.76 1.17
N LYS A 49 -14.55 -2.57 1.64
CA LYS A 49 -15.61 -2.11 2.55
C LYS A 49 -15.06 -1.60 3.87
N LYS A 50 -14.12 -2.32 4.50
CA LYS A 50 -13.48 -1.91 5.76
C LYS A 50 -12.76 -0.58 5.59
N PHE A 51 -11.98 -0.44 4.52
CA PHE A 51 -11.25 0.78 4.19
C PHE A 51 -12.18 1.97 4.01
N ILE A 52 -13.19 1.87 3.13
CA ILE A 52 -14.14 2.96 2.84
C ILE A 52 -14.91 3.38 4.10
N LYS A 53 -15.30 2.42 4.93
CA LYS A 53 -15.97 2.70 6.21
C LYS A 53 -15.05 3.51 7.14
N SER A 54 -13.83 3.05 7.35
CA SER A 54 -12.86 3.71 8.23
C SER A 54 -12.53 5.13 7.76
N VAL A 55 -12.26 5.32 6.46
CA VAL A 55 -12.02 6.65 5.89
C VAL A 55 -13.25 7.55 6.03
N GLY A 56 -14.45 7.02 5.74
CA GLY A 56 -15.70 7.79 5.81
C GLY A 56 -16.00 8.29 7.23
N GLU A 57 -15.82 7.45 8.24
CA GLU A 57 -16.01 7.83 9.64
C GLU A 57 -15.06 8.95 10.07
N LYS A 58 -13.79 8.86 9.68
CA LYS A 58 -12.77 9.86 10.00
C LYS A 58 -12.94 11.15 9.20
N ALA A 59 -13.31 11.05 7.94
CA ALA A 59 -13.51 12.21 7.07
C ALA A 59 -14.71 13.08 7.48
N ARG A 60 -15.73 12.48 8.11
CA ARG A 60 -16.88 13.21 8.67
C ARG A 60 -16.65 13.75 10.08
N GLY A 61 -15.47 13.47 10.67
CA GLY A 61 -15.16 13.93 12.02
C GLY A 61 -15.03 15.46 12.10
N GLN A 62 -15.29 16.02 13.30
CA GLN A 62 -15.21 17.47 13.54
C GLN A 62 -13.85 18.10 13.22
N ALA A 63 -12.76 17.33 13.34
CA ALA A 63 -11.41 17.81 13.02
C ALA A 63 -11.24 18.15 11.52
N VAL A 64 -11.96 17.44 10.65
CA VAL A 64 -11.93 17.69 9.19
C VAL A 64 -12.87 18.84 8.82
N THR A 65 -14.09 18.83 9.32
CA THR A 65 -15.12 19.83 9.00
C THR A 65 -14.76 21.24 9.49
N LYS A 66 -13.95 21.34 10.56
CA LYS A 66 -13.46 22.61 11.11
C LYS A 66 -12.07 23.01 10.61
N SER A 67 -11.47 22.24 9.73
CA SER A 67 -10.13 22.53 9.19
C SER A 67 -10.16 23.64 8.17
N VAL A 68 -9.09 24.44 8.09
CA VAL A 68 -8.88 25.44 7.03
C VAL A 68 -8.61 24.76 5.67
N THR A 69 -8.14 23.51 5.68
CA THR A 69 -7.85 22.71 4.48
C THR A 69 -8.49 21.33 4.56
N PRO A 70 -9.84 21.23 4.55
CA PRO A 70 -10.51 19.94 4.79
C PRO A 70 -10.19 18.91 3.72
N GLY A 71 -10.02 19.29 2.45
CA GLY A 71 -9.63 18.35 1.39
C GLY A 71 -8.28 17.70 1.62
N GLN A 72 -7.28 18.43 2.08
CA GLN A 72 -5.97 17.89 2.43
C GLN A 72 -6.04 16.95 3.65
N GLN A 73 -6.92 17.25 4.60
CA GLN A 73 -7.16 16.35 5.74
C GLN A 73 -7.73 15.00 5.30
N VAL A 74 -8.69 15.00 4.35
CA VAL A 74 -9.23 13.75 3.80
C VAL A 74 -8.15 12.96 3.07
N ILE A 75 -7.29 13.60 2.27
CA ILE A 75 -6.16 12.95 1.60
C ILE A 75 -5.23 12.28 2.63
N LYS A 76 -4.90 13.00 3.70
CA LYS A 76 -4.08 12.45 4.78
C LYS A 76 -4.75 11.24 5.44
N ILE A 77 -6.04 11.30 5.71
CA ILE A 77 -6.79 10.17 6.27
C ILE A 77 -6.74 8.96 5.34
N VAL A 78 -6.96 9.16 4.02
CA VAL A 78 -6.86 8.10 3.01
C VAL A 78 -5.46 7.48 3.02
N HIS A 79 -4.41 8.29 3.00
CA HIS A 79 -3.02 7.85 3.06
C HIS A 79 -2.74 7.02 4.32
N ASP A 80 -3.12 7.52 5.48
CA ASP A 80 -2.87 6.85 6.76
C ASP A 80 -3.64 5.51 6.87
N GLU A 81 -4.85 5.44 6.32
CA GLU A 81 -5.63 4.20 6.27
C GLU A 81 -5.07 3.19 5.26
N LEU A 82 -4.53 3.64 4.11
CA LEU A 82 -3.83 2.76 3.17
C LEU A 82 -2.60 2.12 3.82
N ILE A 83 -1.80 2.92 4.54
CA ILE A 83 -0.64 2.39 5.28
C ILE A 83 -1.07 1.30 6.25
N LYS A 84 -2.15 1.50 7.04
CA LYS A 84 -2.65 0.50 7.97
C LYS A 84 -3.08 -0.79 7.31
N VAL A 85 -3.74 -0.69 6.13
CA VAL A 85 -4.14 -1.88 5.36
C VAL A 85 -2.92 -2.65 4.89
N LEU A 86 -1.86 -1.96 4.44
CA LEU A 86 -0.63 -2.56 3.95
C LEU A 86 0.26 -3.12 5.06
N GLU A 87 0.29 -2.46 6.23
CA GLU A 87 1.04 -2.93 7.39
C GLU A 87 0.44 -4.20 8.00
N GLY A 88 -0.86 -4.41 7.84
CA GLY A 88 -1.58 -5.52 8.48
C GLY A 88 -1.70 -5.38 10.00
N PRO A 89 -2.08 -6.44 10.71
CA PRO A 89 -2.16 -6.43 12.18
C PRO A 89 -0.79 -6.16 12.80
N ARG A 90 -0.69 -5.18 13.69
CA ARG A 90 0.57 -4.80 14.37
C ARG A 90 1.20 -5.90 15.24
N GLU A 91 0.50 -7.00 15.45
CA GLU A 91 1.00 -8.16 16.23
C GLU A 91 2.04 -8.99 15.49
N THR A 92 2.16 -8.84 14.18
CA THR A 92 3.24 -9.45 13.41
C THR A 92 4.41 -8.47 13.37
N SER A 93 5.49 -8.81 14.07
CA SER A 93 6.77 -8.14 13.91
C SER A 93 7.10 -8.04 12.41
N ASN A 94 7.29 -6.81 11.89
CA ASN A 94 7.75 -6.57 10.52
C ASN A 94 9.20 -7.04 10.30
N ALA A 95 9.82 -7.65 11.31
CA ALA A 95 11.15 -8.25 11.22
C ALA A 95 11.08 -9.57 10.46
N LEU A 96 12.07 -9.81 9.62
CA LEU A 96 12.24 -11.10 8.98
C LEU A 96 12.52 -12.16 10.03
N LYS A 97 11.75 -13.27 10.03
CA LYS A 97 11.98 -14.41 10.92
C LYS A 97 13.12 -15.25 10.37
N ILE A 98 14.33 -14.91 10.76
CA ILE A 98 15.58 -15.57 10.32
C ILE A 98 16.38 -16.14 11.49
N ASP A 99 15.72 -16.37 12.63
CA ASP A 99 16.38 -16.76 13.88
C ASP A 99 16.84 -18.23 13.86
N ASN A 100 16.16 -19.08 13.08
CA ASN A 100 16.48 -20.51 12.96
C ASN A 100 17.14 -20.82 11.61
N PRO A 101 18.48 -20.95 11.52
CA PRO A 101 19.14 -21.34 10.29
C PRO A 101 18.92 -22.83 9.94
N PRO A 102 18.80 -23.20 8.66
CA PRO A 102 18.78 -22.30 7.52
C PRO A 102 17.40 -21.65 7.31
N ALA A 103 17.34 -20.32 7.30
CA ALA A 103 16.12 -19.59 6.98
C ALA A 103 16.03 -19.38 5.46
N THR A 104 15.01 -19.93 4.83
CA THR A 104 14.79 -19.80 3.38
C THR A 104 13.84 -18.64 3.08
N ILE A 105 14.27 -17.70 2.23
CA ILE A 105 13.48 -16.58 1.75
C ILE A 105 13.24 -16.74 0.27
N LEU A 106 11.97 -16.94 -0.13
CA LEU A 106 11.57 -17.04 -1.53
C LEU A 106 11.07 -15.69 -2.06
N MET A 107 11.77 -15.15 -3.07
CA MET A 107 11.35 -13.93 -3.76
C MET A 107 10.47 -14.26 -4.96
N VAL A 108 9.21 -13.84 -4.92
CA VAL A 108 8.22 -14.06 -5.98
C VAL A 108 7.78 -12.75 -6.64
N GLY A 109 7.43 -12.82 -7.91
CA GLY A 109 6.95 -11.67 -8.67
C GLY A 109 7.14 -11.85 -10.19
N LEU A 110 6.60 -10.91 -10.95
CA LEU A 110 6.71 -10.90 -12.41
C LEU A 110 8.13 -10.65 -12.89
N GLN A 111 8.42 -10.97 -14.15
CA GLN A 111 9.69 -10.63 -14.78
C GLN A 111 9.92 -9.12 -14.74
N GLY A 112 11.15 -8.69 -14.44
CA GLY A 112 11.48 -7.25 -14.32
C GLY A 112 11.06 -6.59 -13.01
N SER A 113 10.37 -7.27 -12.08
CA SER A 113 9.92 -6.70 -10.80
C SER A 113 11.03 -6.43 -9.77
N GLY A 114 12.29 -6.64 -10.12
CA GLY A 114 13.43 -6.37 -9.25
C GLY A 114 13.75 -7.45 -8.20
N LYS A 115 13.26 -8.69 -8.38
CA LYS A 115 13.52 -9.81 -7.46
C LYS A 115 15.01 -10.01 -7.16
N THR A 116 15.82 -10.15 -8.18
CA THR A 116 17.28 -10.37 -8.06
C THR A 116 17.97 -9.21 -7.37
N THR A 117 17.63 -7.97 -7.76
CA THR A 117 18.19 -6.75 -7.15
C THR A 117 17.80 -6.65 -5.67
N THR A 118 16.55 -6.95 -5.33
CA THR A 118 16.06 -6.93 -3.96
C THR A 118 16.70 -8.02 -3.12
N SER A 119 16.87 -9.24 -3.67
CA SER A 119 17.58 -10.34 -3.01
C SER A 119 19.01 -9.96 -2.66
N ALA A 120 19.75 -9.38 -3.61
CA ALA A 120 21.13 -8.95 -3.37
C ALA A 120 21.21 -7.85 -2.30
N LYS A 121 20.35 -6.84 -2.36
CA LYS A 121 20.29 -5.77 -1.34
C LYS A 121 19.92 -6.30 0.04
N LEU A 122 18.98 -7.25 0.10
CA LEU A 122 18.57 -7.89 1.35
C LEU A 122 19.72 -8.71 1.95
N ALA A 123 20.39 -9.53 1.15
CA ALA A 123 21.55 -10.30 1.60
C ALA A 123 22.66 -9.39 2.14
N LEU A 124 22.98 -8.30 1.44
CA LEU A 124 23.97 -7.33 1.89
C LEU A 124 23.56 -6.66 3.22
N ARG A 125 22.27 -6.32 3.39
CA ARG A 125 21.76 -5.77 4.65
C ARG A 125 21.91 -6.77 5.80
N LEU A 126 21.51 -8.03 5.59
CA LEU A 126 21.60 -9.09 6.60
C LEU A 126 23.06 -9.38 6.97
N GLN A 127 23.95 -9.41 6.01
CA GLN A 127 25.37 -9.58 6.26
C GLN A 127 25.97 -8.42 7.06
N ASN A 128 25.67 -7.17 6.68
CA ASN A 128 26.27 -6.00 7.30
C ASN A 128 25.69 -5.69 8.69
N LYS A 129 24.36 -5.75 8.84
CA LYS A 129 23.66 -5.38 10.07
C LYS A 129 23.50 -6.53 11.05
N GLU A 130 23.23 -7.73 10.56
CA GLU A 130 22.87 -8.87 11.40
C GLU A 130 23.95 -9.97 11.40
N LYS A 131 25.06 -9.75 10.67
CA LYS A 131 26.21 -10.68 10.57
C LYS A 131 25.80 -12.09 10.14
N LYS A 132 24.76 -12.20 9.32
CA LYS A 132 24.26 -13.48 8.79
C LYS A 132 25.03 -13.86 7.51
N ASN A 133 25.30 -15.15 7.34
CA ASN A 133 25.82 -15.69 6.09
C ASN A 133 24.63 -15.95 5.14
N CYS A 134 24.68 -15.34 3.94
CA CYS A 134 23.59 -15.45 2.97
C CYS A 134 24.08 -16.18 1.72
N LEU A 135 23.26 -17.11 1.24
CA LEU A 135 23.46 -17.82 -0.02
C LEU A 135 22.34 -17.43 -0.98
N LEU A 136 22.70 -16.97 -2.17
CA LEU A 136 21.75 -16.58 -3.20
C LEU A 136 21.67 -17.65 -4.27
N TYR A 137 20.45 -18.10 -4.56
CA TYR A 137 20.13 -18.95 -5.69
C TYR A 137 19.27 -18.18 -6.67
N THR A 138 19.60 -18.23 -7.94
CA THR A 138 18.73 -17.78 -9.02
C THR A 138 18.21 -18.99 -9.77
N SER A 139 16.92 -19.01 -10.08
CA SER A 139 16.38 -20.01 -11.01
C SER A 139 17.04 -19.77 -12.39
N PRO A 140 17.53 -20.82 -13.06
CA PRO A 140 18.07 -20.66 -14.41
C PRO A 140 16.99 -20.08 -15.32
N SER A 141 17.33 -18.97 -15.97
CA SER A 141 16.44 -18.37 -16.97
C SER A 141 16.25 -19.35 -18.13
N PRO A 142 15.05 -19.39 -18.77
CA PRO A 142 14.91 -20.13 -20.02
C PRO A 142 15.92 -19.78 -21.10
N ARG A 143 16.56 -18.58 -21.01
CA ARG A 143 17.64 -18.13 -21.89
C ARG A 143 18.99 -18.77 -21.57
N ASP A 144 19.16 -19.30 -20.38
CA ASP A 144 20.44 -19.91 -19.95
C ASP A 144 20.48 -21.42 -20.29
N ARG A 145 19.48 -21.94 -20.99
CA ARG A 145 19.37 -23.34 -21.42
C ARG A 145 19.72 -23.57 -22.90
N SER A 146 20.26 -22.54 -23.58
CA SER A 146 20.71 -22.65 -24.97
C SER A 146 22.21 -22.95 -25.07
#